data_d4d24565d22ddc2169617eb864e82bf0
#
_entry.id   d4d24565d22ddc2169617eb864e82bf0
#
_cell.length_a   1.000
_cell.length_b   1.000
_cell.length_c   1.000
_cell.angle_alpha   90.00
_cell.angle_beta   90.00
_cell.angle_gamma   90.00
#
_symmetry.space_group_name_H-M   'P 1'
#
loop_
_entity.id
_entity.type
_entity.pdbx_description
1 polymer ?
#
loop_
_entity_poly.entity_id
_entity_poly.type
_entity_poly.pdbx_seq_one_letter_code
_entity_poly.pdbx_strand_id
1 'polypeptide(L)'
;MEMNIDKKELVELCEEFINVPSPVSYYEEVGALLEKKAAEFGYEVTYDRKRTAYITLEGEDNSKTVCMGAHLDTIGLVIRHIDD
;
A
#
# COMPACT_ATOMS: atom_id res chain seq x y z
N MET A 1 -17.73 -10.26 16.32
CA MET A 1 -16.43 -9.58 16.45
C MET A 1 -16.60 -8.11 16.10
N GLU A 2 -16.35 -7.26 17.06
CA GLU A 2 -16.34 -5.82 16.80
C GLU A 2 -14.97 -5.41 16.30
N MET A 3 -14.95 -4.62 15.23
CA MET A 3 -13.74 -4.02 14.72
C MET A 3 -13.69 -2.57 15.16
N ASN A 4 -12.71 -2.24 15.97
CA ASN A 4 -12.48 -0.86 16.37
C ASN A 4 -11.58 -0.19 15.32
N ILE A 5 -12.17 0.68 14.52
CA ILE A 5 -11.44 1.44 13.52
C ILE A 5 -11.33 2.88 13.98
N ASP A 6 -10.10 3.36 14.13
CA ASP A 6 -9.84 4.76 14.42
C ASP A 6 -9.94 5.54 13.10
N LYS A 7 -11.03 6.27 12.94
CA LYS A 7 -11.30 7.01 11.70
C LYS A 7 -10.27 8.10 11.44
N LYS A 8 -9.78 8.75 12.49
CA LYS A 8 -8.77 9.80 12.34
C LYS A 8 -7.46 9.22 11.83
N GLU A 9 -7.01 8.12 12.39
CA GLU A 9 -5.80 7.43 11.97
C GLU A 9 -5.94 6.93 10.53
N LEU A 10 -7.10 6.40 10.16
CA LEU A 10 -7.37 5.94 8.82
C LEU A 10 -7.28 7.08 7.80
N VAL A 11 -7.87 8.22 8.10
CA VAL A 11 -7.82 9.40 7.22
C VAL A 11 -6.37 9.91 7.08
N GLU A 12 -5.62 9.96 8.17
CA GLU A 12 -4.22 10.37 8.14
C GLU A 12 -3.37 9.45 7.27
N LEU A 13 -3.58 8.13 7.37
CA LEU A 13 -2.90 7.16 6.50
C LEU A 13 -3.24 7.38 5.04
N CYS A 14 -4.51 7.58 4.73
CA CYS A 14 -4.95 7.85 3.36
C CYS A 14 -4.30 9.12 2.80
N GLU A 15 -4.22 10.19 3.60
CA GLU A 15 -3.58 11.43 3.18
C GLU A 15 -2.09 11.23 2.89
N GLU A 16 -1.38 10.46 3.71
CA GLU A 16 0.03 10.19 3.48
C GLU A 16 0.25 9.46 2.14
N PHE A 17 -0.57 8.45 1.84
CA PHE A 17 -0.44 7.70 0.60
C PHE A 17 -0.85 8.51 -0.63
N ILE A 18 -1.90 9.33 -0.51
CA ILE A 18 -2.37 10.17 -1.62
C ILE A 18 -1.34 11.24 -1.97
N ASN A 19 -0.62 11.76 -0.99
CA ASN A 19 0.36 12.82 -1.20
C ASN A 19 1.70 12.34 -1.75
N VAL A 20 1.91 11.04 -1.89
CA VAL A 20 3.11 10.47 -2.49
C VAL A 20 2.87 10.23 -3.98
N PRO A 21 3.76 10.73 -4.88
CA PRO A 21 3.60 10.45 -6.31
C PRO A 21 3.59 8.96 -6.61
N SER A 22 2.49 8.48 -7.17
CA SER A 22 2.33 7.05 -7.48
C SER A 22 1.52 6.82 -8.76
N PRO A 23 1.89 7.46 -9.90
CA PRO A 23 1.26 7.12 -11.16
C PRO A 23 1.59 5.67 -11.55
N VAL A 24 0.79 5.09 -12.42
CA VAL A 24 1.00 3.71 -12.86
C VAL A 24 2.44 3.52 -13.33
N SER A 25 3.08 2.46 -12.87
CA SER A 25 4.48 2.08 -13.12
C SER A 25 5.52 2.84 -12.31
N TYR A 26 5.15 3.87 -11.57
CA TYR A 26 6.07 4.60 -10.69
C TYR A 26 5.72 4.28 -9.23
N TYR A 27 6.30 3.20 -8.70
CA TYR A 27 5.94 2.67 -7.38
C TYR A 27 7.01 2.83 -6.31
N GLU A 28 8.15 3.42 -6.64
CA GLU A 28 9.30 3.49 -5.74
C GLU A 28 8.97 4.23 -4.44
N GLU A 29 8.36 5.39 -4.53
CA GLU A 29 8.05 6.20 -3.35
C GLU A 29 6.90 5.62 -2.54
N VAL A 30 5.81 5.21 -3.19
CA VAL A 30 4.66 4.65 -2.47
C VAL A 30 4.99 3.29 -1.89
N GLY A 31 5.83 2.50 -2.56
CA GLY A 31 6.29 1.22 -2.04
C GLY A 31 7.12 1.40 -0.79
N ALA A 32 8.03 2.38 -0.78
CA ALA A 32 8.84 2.68 0.40
C ALA A 32 7.97 3.13 1.58
N LEU A 33 6.94 3.95 1.32
CA LEU A 33 6.01 4.36 2.35
C LEU A 33 5.22 3.17 2.90
N LEU A 34 4.77 2.28 2.02
CA LEU A 34 4.04 1.07 2.43
C LEU A 34 4.91 0.19 3.32
N GLU A 35 6.17 -0.04 2.94
CA GLU A 35 7.10 -0.83 3.73
C GLU A 35 7.35 -0.22 5.09
N LYS A 36 7.53 1.10 5.15
CA LYS A 36 7.73 1.83 6.40
C LYS A 36 6.52 1.68 7.32
N LYS A 37 5.32 1.87 6.79
CA LYS A 37 4.10 1.76 7.58
C LYS A 37 3.85 0.33 8.05
N ALA A 38 4.09 -0.66 7.19
CA ALA A 38 3.95 -2.06 7.58
C ALA A 38 4.92 -2.42 8.70
N ALA A 39 6.16 -1.94 8.62
CA ALA A 39 7.16 -2.17 9.65
C ALA A 39 6.77 -1.54 11.00
N GLU A 40 6.15 -0.37 10.99
CA GLU A 40 5.63 0.27 12.21
C GLU A 40 4.59 -0.60 12.91
N PHE A 41 3.82 -1.37 12.16
CA PHE A 41 2.82 -2.30 12.69
C PHE A 41 3.36 -3.71 12.90
N GLY A 42 4.64 -3.95 12.60
CA GLY A 42 5.27 -5.26 12.79
C GLY A 42 5.01 -6.26 11.67
N TYR A 43 4.67 -5.79 10.48
CA TYR A 43 4.42 -6.65 9.34
C TYR A 43 5.48 -6.48 8.25
N GLU A 44 5.69 -7.54 7.48
CA GLU A 44 6.57 -7.52 6.32
C GLU A 44 5.76 -7.44 5.04
N VAL A 45 6.31 -6.73 4.06
CA VAL A 45 5.71 -6.62 2.72
C VAL A 45 6.50 -7.52 1.76
N THR A 46 5.77 -8.36 1.02
CA THR A 46 6.36 -9.16 -0.05
C THR A 46 5.79 -8.71 -1.39
N TYR A 47 6.52 -8.96 -2.47
CA TYR A 47 6.11 -8.52 -3.80
C TYR A 47 6.12 -9.70 -4.78
N ASP A 48 5.22 -9.66 -5.76
CA ASP A 48 5.24 -10.58 -6.88
C ASP A 48 5.99 -9.95 -8.07
N ARG A 49 5.97 -10.64 -9.22
CA ARG A 49 6.65 -10.16 -10.42
C ARG A 49 6.11 -8.84 -10.94
N LYS A 50 4.84 -8.57 -10.70
CA LYS A 50 4.16 -7.35 -11.16
C LYS A 50 4.23 -6.23 -10.14
N ARG A 51 5.01 -6.41 -9.08
CA ARG A 51 5.17 -5.44 -8.00
C ARG A 51 3.90 -5.27 -7.17
N THR A 52 3.01 -6.25 -7.19
CA THR A 52 1.88 -6.27 -6.25
C THR A 52 2.42 -6.59 -4.86
N ALA A 53 2.07 -5.75 -3.91
CA ALA A 53 2.52 -5.90 -2.52
C ALA A 53 1.54 -6.75 -1.73
N TYR A 54 2.08 -7.65 -0.93
CA TYR A 54 1.29 -8.53 -0.07
C TYR A 54 1.71 -8.36 1.37
N ILE A 55 0.72 -8.21 2.23
CA ILE A 55 0.91 -8.22 3.69
C ILE A 55 0.04 -9.35 4.21
N THR A 56 0.68 -10.33 4.86
CA THR A 56 -0.03 -11.49 5.40
C THR A 56 -0.15 -11.38 6.91
N LEU A 57 -1.37 -11.45 7.39
CA LEU A 57 -1.67 -11.48 8.82
C LEU A 57 -2.15 -12.88 9.19
N GLU A 58 -1.43 -13.54 10.09
CA GLU A 58 -1.84 -14.86 10.54
C GLU A 58 -2.97 -14.75 11.54
N GLY A 59 -3.99 -15.57 11.33
CA GLY A 59 -5.13 -15.66 12.24
C GLY A 59 -5.07 -16.91 13.10
N GLU A 60 -6.06 -17.06 13.96
CA GLU A 60 -6.17 -18.24 14.80
C GLU A 60 -6.48 -19.50 13.99
N ASP A 61 -7.26 -19.35 12.91
CA ASP A 61 -7.63 -20.46 12.03
C ASP A 61 -7.12 -20.18 10.61
N ASN A 62 -6.07 -20.88 10.21
CA ASN A 62 -5.45 -20.72 8.90
C ASN A 62 -6.09 -21.60 7.81
N SER A 63 -7.19 -22.30 8.12
CA SER A 63 -7.91 -23.10 7.13
C SER A 63 -8.71 -22.23 6.16
N LYS A 64 -8.98 -21.00 6.53
CA LYS A 64 -9.71 -20.04 5.70
C LYS A 64 -8.92 -18.72 5.61
N THR A 65 -8.81 -18.21 4.39
CA THR A 65 -8.10 -16.97 4.14
C THR A 65 -9.04 -15.96 3.51
N VAL A 66 -9.04 -14.73 4.05
CA VAL A 66 -9.76 -13.61 3.47
C VAL A 66 -8.74 -12.70 2.84
N CYS A 67 -8.96 -12.32 1.57
CA CYS A 67 -8.08 -11.43 0.85
C CYS A 67 -8.78 -10.08 0.64
N MET A 68 -8.10 -8.99 1.02
CA MET A 68 -8.57 -7.64 0.77
C MET A 68 -7.62 -6.98 -0.22
N GLY A 69 -8.16 -6.50 -1.34
CA GLY A 69 -7.37 -5.87 -2.38
C GLY A 69 -7.68 -4.39 -2.52
N ALA A 70 -6.66 -3.59 -2.79
CA ALA A 70 -6.80 -2.18 -3.08
C ALA A 70 -5.63 -1.72 -3.94
N HIS A 71 -5.84 -0.66 -4.73
CA HIS A 71 -4.75 -0.09 -5.52
C HIS A 71 -4.12 1.09 -4.79
N LEU A 72 -2.85 1.34 -5.09
CA LEU A 72 -2.10 2.46 -4.52
C LEU A 72 -1.80 3.53 -5.57
N ASP A 73 -1.93 3.21 -6.84
CA ASP A 73 -1.62 4.17 -7.91
C ASP A 73 -2.64 5.30 -7.94
N THR A 74 -2.14 6.49 -8.19
CA THR A 74 -2.95 7.69 -8.30
C THR A 74 -2.89 8.22 -9.73
N ILE A 75 -3.79 9.13 -10.07
CA ILE A 75 -3.77 9.80 -11.37
C ILE A 75 -2.51 10.65 -11.45
N GLY A 76 -1.76 10.51 -12.53
CA GLY A 76 -0.54 11.25 -12.71
C GLY A 76 -0.01 11.11 -14.12
N LEU A 77 1.00 11.92 -14.42
CA LEU A 77 1.69 11.90 -15.69
C LEU A 77 3.17 11.65 -15.46
N VAL A 78 3.76 10.84 -16.32
CA VAL A 78 5.19 10.58 -16.29
C VAL A 78 5.81 11.16 -17.55
N ILE A 79 6.81 12.02 -17.38
CA ILE A 79 7.51 12.60 -18.51
C ILE A 79 8.41 11.53 -19.12
N ARG A 80 8.15 11.18 -20.38
CA ARG A 80 8.92 10.18 -21.08
C ARG A 80 10.09 10.78 -21.83
N HIS A 81 9.91 11.99 -22.36
CA HIS A 81 10.91 12.63 -23.20
C HIS A 81 10.69 14.16 -23.19
N ILE A 82 11.79 14.89 -23.16
CA ILE A 82 11.77 16.35 -23.26
C ILE A 82 12.58 16.75 -24.49
N ASP A 83 11.93 17.43 -25.44
CA ASP A 83 12.60 17.97 -26.62
C ASP A 83 13.18 19.35 -26.31
N ASP A 84 14.36 19.60 -26.83
CA ASP A 84 15.01 20.92 -26.73
C ASP A 84 14.46 21.89 -27.77
#